data_d25e0e032eed16fa22040fa5968c18d7
#
_entry.id   d25e0e032eed16fa22040fa5968c18d7
#
_cell.length_a   1.000
_cell.length_b   1.000
_cell.length_c   1.000
_cell.angle_alpha   90.00
_cell.angle_beta   90.00
_cell.angle_gamma   90.00
#
_symmetry.space_group_name_H-M   'P 1'
#
loop_
_entity.id
_entity.type
_entity.pdbx_description
1 polymer ?
#
loop_
_entity_poly.entity_id
_entity_poly.type
_entity_poly.pdbx_seq_one_letter_code
_entity_poly.pdbx_strand_id
1 'polypeptide(L)'
;VWPMGRFDPATVIRLTTEERIYAWNGTATHIFRLLEHPDIEDLDVSLVETVAIGGSATTPELLRATEERFPHLVNTFTSGYGSTEVGGMVSHASNEMLRANADSIGMAMPTVSLKVVDEDGAELPEGESGAICVRSPLTMIGYWEDSDATTEALLEGRWLKTGDYGRLEGGQLFLSSRLRDLILRGGENVYPGEVEARLEMHPAVVECAVDGVDHRTLGQEVKAYVVVRPDMALDLDEVRAFCGETLAPYKLPDHLEVLSEPLPRNASGKVVKAVLRGEATQTFVE
;
A
#
# COMPACT_ATOMS: atom_id res chain seq x y z
N VAL A 1 -24.15 -1.59 3.57
CA VAL A 1 -24.36 -1.84 2.13
C VAL A 1 -23.10 -2.38 1.51
N TRP A 2 -23.21 -3.43 0.70
CA TRP A 2 -22.09 -4.05 0.01
C TRP A 2 -22.40 -4.10 -1.48
N PRO A 3 -21.82 -3.22 -2.32
CA PRO A 3 -22.05 -3.29 -3.76
C PRO A 3 -21.48 -4.59 -4.32
N MET A 4 -22.26 -5.27 -5.12
CA MET A 4 -21.84 -6.50 -5.79
C MET A 4 -21.06 -6.17 -7.07
N GLY A 5 -20.00 -6.91 -7.32
CA GLY A 5 -19.17 -6.75 -8.51
C GLY A 5 -17.93 -5.89 -8.28
N ARG A 6 -17.42 -5.29 -9.34
CA ARG A 6 -16.24 -4.41 -9.31
C ARG A 6 -16.54 -3.09 -8.63
N PHE A 7 -15.47 -2.46 -8.12
CA PHE A 7 -15.57 -1.09 -7.65
C PHE A 7 -15.93 -0.14 -8.81
N ASP A 8 -17.10 0.49 -8.66
CA ASP A 8 -17.61 1.50 -9.56
C ASP A 8 -17.91 2.79 -8.79
N PRO A 9 -17.20 3.89 -9.06
CA PRO A 9 -17.37 5.15 -8.35
C PRO A 9 -18.81 5.67 -8.41
N ALA A 10 -19.46 5.62 -9.59
CA ALA A 10 -20.83 6.10 -9.76
C ALA A 10 -21.82 5.34 -8.85
N THR A 11 -21.65 4.02 -8.74
CA THR A 11 -22.46 3.20 -7.84
C THR A 11 -22.21 3.58 -6.36
N VAL A 12 -20.97 3.81 -5.95
CA VAL A 12 -20.65 4.20 -4.56
C VAL A 12 -21.24 5.57 -4.25
N ILE A 13 -21.10 6.55 -5.15
CA ILE A 13 -21.68 7.90 -5.01
C ILE A 13 -23.19 7.81 -4.84
N ARG A 14 -23.86 7.12 -5.75
CA ARG A 14 -25.33 6.93 -5.69
C ARG A 14 -25.77 6.26 -4.38
N LEU A 15 -25.13 5.17 -4.00
CA LEU A 15 -25.48 4.43 -2.77
C LEU A 15 -25.17 5.26 -1.51
N THR A 16 -24.16 6.11 -1.51
CA THR A 16 -23.85 6.99 -0.37
C THR A 16 -25.06 7.87 -0.04
N THR A 17 -25.71 8.43 -1.07
CA THR A 17 -26.90 9.25 -0.89
C THR A 17 -28.14 8.41 -0.57
N GLU A 18 -28.44 7.41 -1.41
CA GLU A 18 -29.69 6.62 -1.32
C GLU A 18 -29.78 5.85 0.00
N GLU A 19 -28.67 5.24 0.44
CA GLU A 19 -28.61 4.40 1.62
C GLU A 19 -28.06 5.13 2.86
N ARG A 20 -27.78 6.45 2.74
CA ARG A 20 -27.25 7.28 3.81
C ARG A 20 -26.00 6.67 4.46
N ILE A 21 -25.00 6.36 3.62
CA ILE A 21 -23.76 5.70 4.06
C ILE A 21 -22.94 6.69 4.90
N TYR A 22 -22.53 6.26 6.09
CA TYR A 22 -21.71 7.06 7.00
C TYR A 22 -20.23 6.65 7.03
N ALA A 23 -19.86 5.55 6.38
CA ALA A 23 -18.48 5.07 6.36
C ALA A 23 -18.08 4.58 4.95
N TRP A 24 -17.00 5.10 4.44
CA TRP A 24 -16.34 4.59 3.26
C TRP A 24 -15.16 3.70 3.66
N ASN A 25 -15.08 2.52 3.07
CA ASN A 25 -13.96 1.60 3.28
C ASN A 25 -13.40 1.21 1.92
N GLY A 26 -12.09 1.29 1.77
CA GLY A 26 -11.45 0.94 0.51
C GLY A 26 -9.94 1.04 0.55
N THR A 27 -9.34 0.98 -0.62
CA THR A 27 -7.93 1.32 -0.84
C THR A 27 -7.79 2.80 -1.18
N ALA A 28 -6.58 3.35 -1.11
CA ALA A 28 -6.31 4.72 -1.55
C ALA A 28 -6.81 4.96 -2.97
N THR A 29 -6.57 4.02 -3.90
CA THR A 29 -7.05 4.10 -5.29
C THR A 29 -8.57 4.22 -5.39
N HIS A 30 -9.33 3.53 -4.54
CA HIS A 30 -10.79 3.65 -4.55
C HIS A 30 -11.22 5.06 -4.17
N ILE A 31 -10.59 5.65 -3.16
CA ILE A 31 -10.92 7.02 -2.72
C ILE A 31 -10.51 8.04 -3.79
N PHE A 32 -9.33 7.92 -4.40
CA PHE A 32 -8.94 8.79 -5.52
C PHE A 32 -9.96 8.75 -6.66
N ARG A 33 -10.38 7.55 -7.06
CA ARG A 33 -11.40 7.40 -8.13
C ARG A 33 -12.75 7.99 -7.76
N LEU A 34 -13.12 8.01 -6.48
CA LEU A 34 -14.30 8.75 -6.02
C LEU A 34 -14.09 10.25 -6.15
N LEU A 35 -12.95 10.76 -5.67
CA LEU A 35 -12.65 12.20 -5.72
C LEU A 35 -12.57 12.75 -7.16
N GLU A 36 -12.11 11.95 -8.11
CA GLU A 36 -11.97 12.33 -9.53
C GLU A 36 -13.26 12.15 -10.35
N HIS A 37 -14.29 11.49 -9.79
CA HIS A 37 -15.51 11.22 -10.53
C HIS A 37 -16.35 12.50 -10.70
N PRO A 38 -16.89 12.80 -11.91
CA PRO A 38 -17.68 14.02 -12.14
C PRO A 38 -18.87 14.16 -11.19
N ASP A 39 -19.58 13.10 -10.91
CA ASP A 39 -20.78 13.11 -10.07
C ASP A 39 -20.47 13.35 -8.58
N ILE A 40 -19.20 13.40 -8.18
CA ILE A 40 -18.81 13.65 -6.79
C ILE A 40 -19.17 15.07 -6.33
N GLU A 41 -19.29 16.02 -7.27
CA GLU A 41 -19.67 17.40 -6.97
C GLU A 41 -21.08 17.54 -6.38
N ASP A 42 -21.98 16.64 -6.80
CA ASP A 42 -23.37 16.63 -6.38
C ASP A 42 -23.59 15.77 -5.11
N LEU A 43 -22.52 15.11 -4.61
CA LEU A 43 -22.62 14.24 -3.47
C LEU A 43 -22.67 14.99 -2.14
N ASP A 44 -23.73 14.81 -1.38
CA ASP A 44 -23.77 15.21 0.02
C ASP A 44 -22.95 14.22 0.88
N VAL A 45 -21.69 14.57 1.12
CA VAL A 45 -20.78 13.79 2.00
C VAL A 45 -20.91 14.16 3.47
N SER A 46 -21.85 15.03 3.86
CA SER A 46 -22.01 15.47 5.26
C SER A 46 -22.33 14.34 6.23
N LEU A 47 -22.87 13.22 5.71
CA LEU A 47 -23.13 12.00 6.48
C LEU A 47 -21.92 11.07 6.63
N VAL A 48 -20.84 11.27 5.85
CA VAL A 48 -19.66 10.42 5.91
C VAL A 48 -18.82 10.82 7.11
N GLU A 49 -18.77 9.96 8.11
CA GLU A 49 -18.08 10.18 9.39
C GLU A 49 -16.71 9.46 9.42
N THR A 50 -16.50 8.52 8.53
CA THR A 50 -15.27 7.72 8.48
C THR A 50 -14.87 7.38 7.07
N VAL A 51 -13.60 7.59 6.76
CA VAL A 51 -12.92 7.08 5.55
C VAL A 51 -11.80 6.14 6.01
N ALA A 52 -12.01 4.84 5.88
CA ALA A 52 -11.04 3.84 6.30
C ALA A 52 -10.27 3.30 5.09
N ILE A 53 -8.95 3.44 5.13
CA ILE A 53 -8.03 2.91 4.13
C ILE A 53 -7.44 1.60 4.63
N GLY A 54 -7.53 0.57 3.81
CA GLY A 54 -6.93 -0.74 4.09
C GLY A 54 -6.28 -1.35 2.86
N GLY A 55 -5.24 -2.16 3.07
CA GLY A 55 -4.56 -2.87 1.99
C GLY A 55 -3.69 -2.02 1.05
N SER A 56 -3.60 -0.71 1.31
CA SER A 56 -2.68 0.25 0.68
C SER A 56 -2.32 1.34 1.67
N ALA A 57 -1.22 2.06 1.42
CA ALA A 57 -0.83 3.21 2.23
C ALA A 57 -1.82 4.37 2.08
N THR A 58 -1.98 5.16 3.14
CA THR A 58 -2.66 6.45 3.09
C THR A 58 -1.62 7.50 2.76
N THR A 59 -1.57 7.94 1.50
CA THR A 59 -0.53 8.87 1.06
C THR A 59 -0.83 10.31 1.46
N PRO A 60 0.20 11.16 1.66
CA PRO A 60 -0.01 12.60 1.86
C PRO A 60 -0.82 13.25 0.74
N GLU A 61 -0.64 12.75 -0.50
CA GLU A 61 -1.37 13.19 -1.68
C GLU A 61 -2.88 12.96 -1.55
N LEU A 62 -3.27 11.75 -1.12
CA LEU A 62 -4.68 11.42 -0.90
C LEU A 62 -5.31 12.33 0.17
N LEU A 63 -4.59 12.56 1.28
CA LEU A 63 -5.08 13.46 2.33
C LEU A 63 -5.27 14.88 1.79
N ARG A 64 -4.29 15.40 1.04
CA ARG A 64 -4.36 16.73 0.43
C ARG A 64 -5.48 16.84 -0.59
N ALA A 65 -5.59 15.91 -1.54
CA ALA A 65 -6.67 15.91 -2.54
C ALA A 65 -8.06 15.86 -1.89
N THR A 66 -8.18 15.11 -0.80
CA THR A 66 -9.44 15.08 -0.03
C THR A 66 -9.70 16.39 0.71
N GLU A 67 -8.67 16.98 1.31
CA GLU A 67 -8.79 18.26 2.04
C GLU A 67 -9.21 19.40 1.11
N GLU A 68 -8.65 19.44 -0.10
CA GLU A 68 -9.01 20.44 -1.11
C GLU A 68 -10.47 20.33 -1.55
N ARG A 69 -10.97 19.12 -1.72
CA ARG A 69 -12.32 18.88 -2.24
C ARG A 69 -13.40 18.77 -1.16
N PHE A 70 -13.08 18.07 -0.08
CA PHE A 70 -13.98 17.82 1.05
C PHE A 70 -13.26 18.04 2.38
N PRO A 71 -13.05 19.31 2.79
CA PRO A 71 -12.24 19.63 3.98
C PRO A 71 -12.68 18.92 5.26
N HIS A 72 -13.97 18.62 5.42
CA HIS A 72 -14.48 17.93 6.60
C HIS A 72 -14.10 16.44 6.64
N LEU A 73 -13.90 15.79 5.47
CA LEU A 73 -13.54 14.37 5.41
C LEU A 73 -12.09 14.11 5.80
N VAL A 74 -11.19 15.07 5.67
CA VAL A 74 -9.77 14.89 6.01
C VAL A 74 -9.57 14.49 7.47
N ASN A 75 -10.48 14.90 8.35
CA ASN A 75 -10.44 14.54 9.78
C ASN A 75 -11.09 13.18 10.10
N THR A 76 -11.63 12.50 9.09
CA THR A 76 -12.30 11.20 9.25
C THR A 76 -11.45 10.02 8.80
N PHE A 77 -10.28 10.29 8.22
CA PHE A 77 -9.39 9.24 7.73
C PHE A 77 -8.83 8.39 8.85
N THR A 78 -8.82 7.10 8.61
CA THR A 78 -8.14 6.11 9.42
C THR A 78 -7.44 5.12 8.50
N SER A 79 -6.38 4.47 8.98
CA SER A 79 -5.71 3.42 8.24
C SER A 79 -5.63 2.15 9.06
N GLY A 80 -5.75 1.00 8.42
CA GLY A 80 -5.65 -0.30 9.06
C GLY A 80 -4.71 -1.23 8.31
N TYR A 81 -3.86 -1.92 9.05
CA TYR A 81 -3.01 -2.98 8.55
C TYR A 81 -3.49 -4.33 9.08
N GLY A 82 -3.48 -5.31 8.22
CA GLY A 82 -3.84 -6.68 8.57
C GLY A 82 -3.70 -7.63 7.40
N SER A 83 -3.85 -8.91 7.69
CA SER A 83 -3.81 -9.97 6.69
C SER A 83 -4.79 -11.10 7.01
N THR A 84 -5.04 -11.95 6.03
CA THR A 84 -5.86 -13.15 6.19
C THR A 84 -5.25 -14.11 7.21
N GLU A 85 -3.93 -14.22 7.23
CA GLU A 85 -3.16 -15.10 8.11
C GLU A 85 -3.27 -14.70 9.58
N VAL A 86 -3.52 -13.43 9.86
CA VAL A 86 -3.73 -12.92 11.23
C VAL A 86 -5.22 -12.93 11.62
N GLY A 87 -6.10 -13.24 10.67
CA GLY A 87 -7.54 -13.28 10.89
C GLY A 87 -8.19 -11.90 10.94
N GLY A 88 -7.50 -10.84 10.49
CA GLY A 88 -8.06 -9.50 10.44
C GLY A 88 -7.05 -8.39 10.68
N MET A 89 -7.48 -7.39 11.47
CA MET A 89 -6.70 -6.16 11.71
C MET A 89 -5.61 -6.39 12.75
N VAL A 90 -4.39 -5.98 12.42
CA VAL A 90 -3.18 -6.03 13.25
C VAL A 90 -2.97 -4.71 13.97
N SER A 91 -3.03 -3.61 13.22
CA SER A 91 -2.86 -2.26 13.76
C SER A 91 -3.85 -1.28 13.13
N HIS A 92 -4.04 -0.16 13.82
CA HIS A 92 -4.94 0.90 13.42
C HIS A 92 -4.29 2.27 13.67
N ALA A 93 -4.26 3.11 12.63
CA ALA A 93 -3.86 4.50 12.71
C ALA A 93 -5.08 5.41 12.76
N SER A 94 -5.16 6.23 13.80
CA SER A 94 -6.15 7.30 13.90
C SER A 94 -5.81 8.44 12.94
N ASN A 95 -6.76 9.32 12.69
CA ASN A 95 -6.53 10.53 11.91
C ASN A 95 -5.36 11.38 12.46
N GLU A 96 -5.29 11.54 13.78
CA GLU A 96 -4.21 12.28 14.43
C GLU A 96 -2.83 11.68 14.11
N MET A 97 -2.69 10.34 14.16
CA MET A 97 -1.45 9.65 13.80
C MET A 97 -1.10 9.87 12.33
N LEU A 98 -2.06 9.73 11.42
CA LEU A 98 -1.85 9.94 9.98
C LEU A 98 -1.44 11.37 9.65
N ARG A 99 -2.01 12.36 10.33
CA ARG A 99 -1.63 13.77 10.15
C ARG A 99 -0.25 14.08 10.72
N ALA A 100 0.15 13.41 11.78
CA ALA A 100 1.49 13.55 12.34
C ALA A 100 2.55 12.87 11.46
N ASN A 101 2.22 11.70 10.91
CA ASN A 101 3.06 10.96 9.98
C ASN A 101 2.19 10.02 9.13
N ALA A 102 2.05 10.33 7.85
CA ALA A 102 1.22 9.56 6.92
C ALA A 102 1.73 8.12 6.68
N ASP A 103 3.01 7.85 6.96
CA ASP A 103 3.59 6.51 6.83
C ASP A 103 3.24 5.59 8.01
N SER A 104 2.65 6.13 9.08
CA SER A 104 2.21 5.33 10.21
C SER A 104 1.02 4.46 9.84
N ILE A 105 1.10 3.18 10.14
CA ILE A 105 -0.06 2.27 10.12
C ILE A 105 -0.60 1.97 11.52
N GLY A 106 -0.23 2.83 12.47
CA GLY A 106 -0.81 2.95 13.79
C GLY A 106 -0.30 1.97 14.83
N MET A 107 -1.04 1.89 15.90
CA MET A 107 -0.73 1.04 17.06
C MET A 107 -1.37 -0.34 16.91
N ALA A 108 -0.74 -1.34 17.54
CA ALA A 108 -1.30 -2.68 17.62
C ALA A 108 -2.70 -2.69 18.22
N MET A 109 -3.57 -3.54 17.68
CA MET A 109 -4.88 -3.79 18.28
C MET A 109 -4.72 -4.44 19.68
N PRO A 110 -5.67 -4.26 20.61
CA PRO A 110 -5.52 -4.66 22.01
C PRO A 110 -5.12 -6.12 22.24
N THR A 111 -5.47 -7.04 21.34
CA THR A 111 -5.15 -8.47 21.44
C THR A 111 -3.97 -8.91 20.61
N VAL A 112 -3.27 -7.95 19.96
CA VAL A 112 -2.17 -8.21 19.05
C VAL A 112 -0.86 -7.81 19.70
N SER A 113 0.12 -8.70 19.60
CA SER A 113 1.52 -8.41 19.92
C SER A 113 2.31 -8.25 18.62
N LEU A 114 3.18 -7.25 18.57
CA LEU A 114 4.07 -6.98 17.46
C LEU A 114 5.52 -7.07 17.92
N LYS A 115 6.39 -7.54 17.06
CA LYS A 115 7.84 -7.38 17.16
C LYS A 115 8.46 -7.27 15.78
N VAL A 116 9.62 -6.67 15.73
CA VAL A 116 10.46 -6.59 14.52
C VAL A 116 11.71 -7.44 14.78
N VAL A 117 12.10 -8.25 13.82
CA VAL A 117 13.23 -9.17 13.97
C VAL A 117 14.22 -9.00 12.81
N ASP A 118 15.48 -9.32 13.07
CA ASP A 118 16.53 -9.44 12.06
C ASP A 118 16.43 -10.75 11.25
N GLU A 119 17.43 -11.01 10.40
CA GLU A 119 17.50 -12.22 9.56
C GLU A 119 17.67 -13.49 10.40
N ASP A 120 18.31 -13.40 11.56
CA ASP A 120 18.51 -14.51 12.50
C ASP A 120 17.30 -14.74 13.42
N GLY A 121 16.30 -13.88 13.36
CA GLY A 121 15.07 -13.94 14.17
C GLY A 121 15.20 -13.30 15.56
N ALA A 122 16.31 -12.60 15.84
CA ALA A 122 16.46 -11.83 17.06
C ALA A 122 15.63 -10.55 17.00
N GLU A 123 15.00 -10.18 18.13
CA GLU A 123 14.18 -8.99 18.23
C GLU A 123 15.07 -7.73 18.16
N LEU A 124 14.71 -6.82 17.28
CA LEU A 124 15.40 -5.55 17.07
C LEU A 124 14.90 -4.48 18.03
N PRO A 125 15.80 -3.54 18.41
CA PRO A 125 15.41 -2.35 19.18
C PRO A 125 14.38 -1.50 18.43
N GLU A 126 13.64 -0.68 19.19
CA GLU A 126 12.72 0.30 18.65
C GLU A 126 13.44 1.28 17.71
N GLY A 127 12.82 1.58 16.55
CA GLY A 127 13.38 2.43 15.51
C GLY A 127 14.19 1.67 14.45
N GLU A 128 14.64 0.46 14.73
CA GLU A 128 15.34 -0.36 13.73
C GLU A 128 14.35 -1.11 12.84
N SER A 129 14.70 -1.23 11.55
CA SER A 129 13.86 -1.88 10.56
C SER A 129 14.21 -3.34 10.38
N GLY A 130 13.20 -4.19 10.27
CA GLY A 130 13.36 -5.64 10.10
C GLY A 130 12.07 -6.32 9.69
N ALA A 131 12.04 -7.64 9.74
CA ALA A 131 10.86 -8.43 9.44
C ALA A 131 9.80 -8.28 10.53
N ILE A 132 8.57 -7.96 10.15
CA ILE A 132 7.45 -7.79 11.08
C ILE A 132 6.90 -9.15 11.45
N CYS A 133 6.84 -9.43 12.75
CA CYS A 133 6.20 -10.60 13.30
C CYS A 133 4.99 -10.21 14.14
N VAL A 134 3.91 -10.95 13.98
CA VAL A 134 2.63 -10.73 14.66
C VAL A 134 2.22 -11.96 15.46
N ARG A 135 1.68 -11.75 16.63
CA ARG A 135 1.03 -12.80 17.42
C ARG A 135 -0.34 -12.31 17.86
N SER A 136 -1.38 -13.09 17.53
CA SER A 136 -2.76 -12.81 17.85
C SER A 136 -3.51 -14.11 18.15
N PRO A 137 -4.56 -14.10 18.98
CA PRO A 137 -5.46 -15.24 19.14
C PRO A 137 -6.13 -15.68 17.83
N LEU A 138 -6.22 -14.77 16.84
CA LEU A 138 -6.85 -15.00 15.54
C LEU A 138 -5.87 -15.50 14.48
N THR A 139 -4.56 -15.59 14.79
CA THR A 139 -3.55 -16.07 13.84
C THR A 139 -3.92 -17.48 13.34
N MET A 140 -3.88 -17.66 12.02
CA MET A 140 -4.18 -18.92 11.33
C MET A 140 -3.50 -20.12 11.99
N ILE A 141 -4.08 -21.30 11.87
CA ILE A 141 -3.45 -22.56 12.29
C ILE A 141 -2.41 -23.05 11.28
N GLY A 142 -2.54 -22.64 10.02
CA GLY A 142 -1.61 -22.96 8.93
C GLY A 142 -2.26 -22.77 7.56
N TYR A 143 -1.45 -22.94 6.53
CA TYR A 143 -1.92 -23.00 5.15
C TYR A 143 -2.51 -24.37 4.84
N TRP A 144 -3.55 -24.38 4.00
CA TRP A 144 -4.23 -25.62 3.65
C TRP A 144 -3.31 -26.53 2.80
N GLU A 145 -3.11 -27.76 3.29
CA GLU A 145 -2.27 -28.79 2.65
C GLU A 145 -0.83 -28.33 2.28
N ASP A 146 -0.32 -27.30 2.99
CA ASP A 146 1.05 -26.79 2.78
C ASP A 146 1.76 -26.64 4.12
N SER A 147 2.36 -27.75 4.57
CA SER A 147 3.10 -27.81 5.84
C SER A 147 4.41 -27.02 5.78
N ASP A 148 5.02 -26.93 4.62
CA ASP A 148 6.33 -26.28 4.45
C ASP A 148 6.16 -24.76 4.54
N ALA A 149 5.21 -24.19 3.79
CA ALA A 149 4.85 -22.78 3.91
C ALA A 149 4.35 -22.43 5.33
N THR A 150 3.61 -23.35 5.97
CA THR A 150 3.16 -23.15 7.35
C THR A 150 4.33 -23.07 8.32
N THR A 151 5.31 -23.94 8.20
CA THR A 151 6.50 -23.98 9.07
C THR A 151 7.38 -22.75 8.85
N GLU A 152 7.49 -22.27 7.61
CA GLU A 152 8.23 -21.07 7.29
C GLU A 152 7.56 -19.80 7.87
N ALA A 153 6.22 -19.75 7.83
CA ALA A 153 5.46 -18.58 8.27
C ALA A 153 5.26 -18.53 9.80
N LEU A 154 5.07 -19.66 10.46
CA LEU A 154 4.75 -19.73 11.90
C LEU A 154 5.98 -20.13 12.72
N LEU A 155 6.55 -19.15 13.41
CA LEU A 155 7.68 -19.33 14.33
C LEU A 155 7.22 -19.91 15.68
N GLU A 156 8.22 -20.30 16.50
CA GLU A 156 7.99 -20.72 17.88
C GLU A 156 7.15 -19.68 18.66
N GLY A 157 6.26 -20.15 19.55
CA GLY A 157 5.35 -19.29 20.31
C GLY A 157 4.23 -18.69 19.47
N ARG A 158 3.95 -19.23 18.27
CA ARG A 158 2.91 -18.79 17.33
C ARG A 158 3.08 -17.37 16.83
N TRP A 159 4.32 -16.93 16.66
CA TRP A 159 4.62 -15.72 15.95
C TRP A 159 4.53 -15.96 14.44
N LEU A 160 3.69 -15.19 13.77
CA LEU A 160 3.58 -15.19 12.31
C LEU A 160 4.57 -14.20 11.71
N LYS A 161 5.45 -14.65 10.83
CA LYS A 161 6.17 -13.78 9.90
C LYS A 161 5.19 -13.28 8.86
N THR A 162 4.95 -11.98 8.82
CA THR A 162 3.95 -11.39 7.92
C THR A 162 4.40 -11.33 6.46
N GLY A 163 5.71 -11.43 6.23
CA GLY A 163 6.34 -11.16 4.94
C GLY A 163 6.47 -9.66 4.64
N ASP A 164 6.08 -8.81 5.59
CA ASP A 164 6.26 -7.36 5.50
C ASP A 164 7.49 -6.93 6.30
N TYR A 165 8.11 -5.83 5.89
CA TYR A 165 9.29 -5.23 6.48
C TYR A 165 8.96 -3.83 6.99
N GLY A 166 9.48 -3.47 8.15
CA GLY A 166 9.19 -2.19 8.77
C GLY A 166 9.82 -2.03 10.13
N ARG A 167 9.38 -1.02 10.88
CA ARG A 167 9.89 -0.71 12.22
C ARG A 167 8.77 -0.39 13.19
N LEU A 168 9.06 -0.55 14.48
CA LEU A 168 8.24 -0.03 15.58
C LEU A 168 8.92 1.21 16.14
N GLU A 169 8.18 2.29 16.32
CA GLU A 169 8.69 3.54 16.88
C GLU A 169 7.58 4.26 17.63
N GLY A 170 7.80 4.58 18.91
CA GLY A 170 6.78 5.19 19.77
C GLY A 170 5.52 4.34 19.93
N GLY A 171 5.64 3.00 19.85
CA GLY A 171 4.53 2.06 19.86
C GLY A 171 3.73 1.99 18.57
N GLN A 172 4.08 2.77 17.54
CA GLN A 172 3.46 2.75 16.23
C GLN A 172 4.25 1.85 15.27
N LEU A 173 3.52 1.20 14.36
CA LEU A 173 4.10 0.40 13.27
C LEU A 173 4.22 1.25 12.01
N PHE A 174 5.39 1.18 11.37
CA PHE A 174 5.68 1.80 10.08
C PHE A 174 6.09 0.72 9.10
N LEU A 175 5.34 0.61 8.00
CA LEU A 175 5.68 -0.32 6.92
C LEU A 175 6.66 0.33 5.96
N SER A 176 7.68 -0.42 5.55
CA SER A 176 8.62 0.00 4.51
C SER A 176 8.36 -0.70 3.19
N SER A 177 8.17 -2.02 3.20
CA SER A 177 7.83 -2.81 2.00
C SER A 177 7.42 -4.23 2.37
N ARG A 178 7.13 -5.05 1.35
CA ARG A 178 7.16 -6.51 1.49
C ARG A 178 8.57 -7.01 1.26
N LEU A 179 9.00 -7.99 2.05
CA LEU A 179 10.33 -8.62 1.94
C LEU A 179 10.60 -9.12 0.50
N ARG A 180 9.61 -9.75 -0.13
CA ARG A 180 9.70 -10.24 -1.51
C ARG A 180 9.76 -9.17 -2.59
N ASP A 181 9.32 -7.95 -2.26
CA ASP A 181 9.27 -6.83 -3.19
C ASP A 181 10.44 -5.85 -2.93
N LEU A 182 11.27 -6.13 -1.91
CA LEU A 182 12.45 -5.33 -1.59
C LEU A 182 13.48 -5.44 -2.71
N ILE A 183 13.94 -4.30 -3.20
CA ILE A 183 14.94 -4.24 -4.27
C ILE A 183 16.32 -4.12 -3.62
N LEU A 184 17.19 -5.11 -3.88
CA LEU A 184 18.55 -5.16 -3.36
C LEU A 184 19.52 -4.59 -4.39
N ARG A 185 19.82 -3.29 -4.30
CA ARG A 185 20.64 -2.57 -5.27
C ARG A 185 22.02 -2.21 -4.72
N GLY A 186 23.03 -2.95 -5.12
CA GLY A 186 24.42 -2.65 -4.74
C GLY A 186 24.69 -2.72 -3.24
N GLY A 187 23.95 -3.55 -2.50
CA GLY A 187 24.02 -3.64 -1.04
C GLY A 187 23.08 -2.67 -0.30
N GLU A 188 22.39 -1.81 -1.03
CA GLU A 188 21.38 -0.90 -0.47
C GLU A 188 19.96 -1.48 -0.64
N ASN A 189 19.13 -1.25 0.35
CA ASN A 189 17.71 -1.62 0.33
C ASN A 189 16.89 -0.48 -0.29
N VAL A 190 16.23 -0.77 -1.42
CA VAL A 190 15.28 0.15 -2.03
C VAL A 190 13.87 -0.40 -1.80
N TYR A 191 13.06 0.39 -1.14
CA TYR A 191 11.66 0.05 -0.86
C TYR A 191 10.76 0.58 -1.97
N PRO A 192 10.12 -0.31 -2.76
CA PRO A 192 9.26 0.13 -3.87
C PRO A 192 8.23 1.16 -3.48
N GLY A 193 7.57 0.98 -2.33
CA GLY A 193 6.55 1.90 -1.86
C GLY A 193 7.02 3.35 -1.66
N GLU A 194 8.28 3.55 -1.29
CA GLU A 194 8.86 4.90 -1.16
C GLU A 194 9.01 5.59 -2.52
N VAL A 195 9.44 4.82 -3.53
CA VAL A 195 9.58 5.33 -4.90
C VAL A 195 8.20 5.52 -5.54
N GLU A 196 7.27 4.57 -5.33
CA GLU A 196 5.88 4.64 -5.78
C GLU A 196 5.19 5.89 -5.22
N ALA A 197 5.29 6.13 -3.91
CA ALA A 197 4.70 7.31 -3.26
C ALA A 197 5.24 8.63 -3.83
N ARG A 198 6.53 8.68 -4.19
CA ARG A 198 7.09 9.86 -4.84
C ARG A 198 6.58 10.03 -6.26
N LEU A 199 6.51 8.94 -7.05
CA LEU A 199 6.01 8.97 -8.43
C LEU A 199 4.54 9.36 -8.52
N GLU A 200 3.70 8.91 -7.59
CA GLU A 200 2.28 9.27 -7.52
C GLU A 200 2.04 10.78 -7.35
N MET A 201 3.03 11.51 -6.81
CA MET A 201 2.99 12.98 -6.71
C MET A 201 3.30 13.69 -8.04
N HIS A 202 3.75 12.98 -9.08
CA HIS A 202 4.08 13.59 -10.37
C HIS A 202 2.80 13.92 -11.15
N PRO A 203 2.65 15.17 -11.68
CA PRO A 203 1.42 15.60 -12.34
C PRO A 203 0.96 14.72 -13.51
N ALA A 204 1.89 14.08 -14.22
CA ALA A 204 1.58 13.19 -15.34
C ALA A 204 1.18 11.78 -14.93
N VAL A 205 1.42 11.36 -13.68
CA VAL A 205 1.20 9.98 -13.23
C VAL A 205 -0.25 9.78 -12.81
N VAL A 206 -0.88 8.73 -13.31
CA VAL A 206 -2.20 8.24 -12.87
C VAL A 206 -2.04 7.17 -11.81
N GLU A 207 -1.18 6.20 -12.08
CA GLU A 207 -0.81 5.13 -11.17
C GLU A 207 0.57 4.59 -11.55
N CYS A 208 1.27 4.02 -10.58
CA CYS A 208 2.58 3.42 -10.83
C CYS A 208 2.79 2.16 -9.98
N ALA A 209 3.78 1.37 -10.38
CA ALA A 209 4.34 0.28 -9.62
C ALA A 209 5.85 0.26 -9.83
N VAL A 210 6.60 -0.06 -8.77
CA VAL A 210 8.06 -0.13 -8.82
C VAL A 210 8.50 -1.54 -8.46
N ASP A 211 9.47 -2.06 -9.20
CA ASP A 211 9.97 -3.42 -8.99
C ASP A 211 11.47 -3.50 -9.26
N GLY A 212 12.11 -4.57 -8.80
CA GLY A 212 13.50 -4.88 -9.09
C GLY A 212 13.63 -5.65 -10.41
N VAL A 213 14.63 -5.28 -11.19
CA VAL A 213 15.08 -6.07 -12.35
C VAL A 213 16.52 -6.52 -12.12
N ASP A 214 16.82 -7.76 -12.48
CA ASP A 214 18.13 -8.33 -12.24
C ASP A 214 19.22 -7.54 -12.96
N HIS A 215 20.31 -7.25 -12.25
CA HIS A 215 21.49 -6.58 -12.78
C HIS A 215 22.77 -7.29 -12.35
N ARG A 216 23.67 -7.50 -13.30
CA ARG A 216 24.85 -8.36 -13.15
C ARG A 216 25.79 -7.99 -12.00
N THR A 217 25.92 -6.70 -11.66
CA THR A 217 26.88 -6.22 -10.66
C THR A 217 26.20 -5.59 -9.44
N LEU A 218 24.98 -5.07 -9.60
CA LEU A 218 24.23 -4.44 -8.51
C LEU A 218 23.28 -5.40 -7.81
N GLY A 219 23.13 -6.62 -8.31
CA GLY A 219 22.06 -7.51 -7.88
C GLY A 219 20.76 -7.15 -8.60
N GLN A 220 20.21 -5.99 -8.26
CA GLN A 220 19.01 -5.46 -8.93
C GLN A 220 19.15 -3.97 -9.27
N GLU A 221 18.38 -3.52 -10.24
CA GLU A 221 18.11 -2.12 -10.58
C GLU A 221 16.63 -1.80 -10.40
N VAL A 222 16.32 -0.51 -10.23
CA VAL A 222 14.96 -0.04 -9.96
C VAL A 222 14.23 0.19 -11.29
N LYS A 223 13.09 -0.47 -11.47
CA LYS A 223 12.20 -0.27 -12.63
C LYS A 223 10.86 0.29 -12.20
N ALA A 224 10.47 1.39 -12.82
CA ALA A 224 9.15 1.99 -12.67
C ALA A 224 8.25 1.61 -13.84
N TYR A 225 7.04 1.15 -13.54
CA TYR A 225 5.92 0.98 -14.46
C TYR A 225 4.92 2.10 -14.18
N VAL A 226 4.58 2.88 -15.19
CA VAL A 226 3.77 4.10 -14.99
C VAL A 226 2.65 4.16 -16.02
N VAL A 227 1.44 4.44 -15.55
CA VAL A 227 0.31 4.84 -16.39
C VAL A 227 0.25 6.36 -16.35
N VAL A 228 0.33 7.00 -17.51
CA VAL A 228 0.31 8.47 -17.61
C VAL A 228 -1.08 8.99 -17.94
N ARG A 229 -1.35 10.25 -17.56
CA ARG A 229 -2.59 10.94 -17.93
C ARG A 229 -2.71 11.08 -19.45
N PRO A 230 -3.93 11.09 -20.01
CA PRO A 230 -4.14 11.38 -21.41
C PRO A 230 -3.44 12.69 -21.82
N ASP A 231 -2.85 12.70 -23.01
CA ASP A 231 -2.15 13.85 -23.59
C ASP A 231 -0.87 14.31 -22.86
N MET A 232 -0.39 13.54 -21.89
CA MET A 232 0.90 13.75 -21.26
C MET A 232 1.90 12.68 -21.66
N ALA A 233 3.18 13.05 -21.65
CA ALA A 233 4.29 12.14 -21.85
C ALA A 233 5.21 12.19 -20.62
N LEU A 234 5.92 11.12 -20.39
CA LEU A 234 6.87 11.02 -19.28
C LEU A 234 8.05 10.18 -19.76
N ASP A 235 9.26 10.67 -19.57
CA ASP A 235 10.47 9.94 -19.88
C ASP A 235 11.30 9.63 -18.61
N LEU A 236 12.33 8.81 -18.77
CA LEU A 236 13.15 8.37 -17.64
C LEU A 236 13.92 9.53 -17.00
N ASP A 237 14.40 10.49 -17.80
CA ASP A 237 15.18 11.61 -17.28
C ASP A 237 14.30 12.53 -16.43
N GLU A 238 13.06 12.77 -16.85
CA GLU A 238 12.05 13.53 -16.09
C GLU A 238 11.69 12.80 -14.79
N VAL A 239 11.43 11.48 -14.85
CA VAL A 239 11.18 10.64 -13.66
C VAL A 239 12.35 10.73 -12.68
N ARG A 240 13.59 10.59 -13.16
CA ARG A 240 14.79 10.66 -12.32
C ARG A 240 14.99 12.03 -11.69
N ALA A 241 14.78 13.10 -12.48
CA ALA A 241 14.87 14.47 -11.97
C ALA A 241 13.84 14.71 -10.86
N PHE A 242 12.60 14.35 -11.10
CA PHE A 242 11.52 14.51 -10.12
C PHE A 242 11.75 13.69 -8.84
N CYS A 243 12.10 12.42 -8.97
CA CYS A 243 12.40 11.57 -7.83
C CYS A 243 13.64 12.06 -7.07
N GLY A 244 14.65 12.55 -7.77
CA GLY A 244 15.92 13.03 -7.21
C GLY A 244 15.82 14.28 -6.34
N GLU A 245 14.70 15.00 -6.36
CA GLU A 245 14.47 16.12 -5.44
C GLU A 245 14.34 15.68 -3.98
N THR A 246 13.90 14.44 -3.74
CA THR A 246 13.61 13.94 -2.38
C THR A 246 14.24 12.59 -2.07
N LEU A 247 14.50 11.74 -3.07
CA LEU A 247 15.02 10.40 -2.89
C LEU A 247 16.54 10.34 -3.05
N ALA A 248 17.18 9.42 -2.32
CA ALA A 248 18.61 9.16 -2.46
C ALA A 248 18.94 8.61 -3.88
N PRO A 249 20.13 8.91 -4.45
CA PRO A 249 20.49 8.53 -5.82
C PRO A 249 20.32 7.04 -6.15
N TYR A 250 20.58 6.15 -5.18
CA TYR A 250 20.45 4.70 -5.39
C TYR A 250 18.99 4.21 -5.46
N LYS A 251 18.01 5.04 -5.08
CA LYS A 251 16.57 4.75 -5.14
C LYS A 251 15.92 5.18 -6.45
N LEU A 252 16.64 5.98 -7.26
CA LEU A 252 16.08 6.51 -8.50
C LEU A 252 15.87 5.39 -9.53
N PRO A 253 14.74 5.39 -10.26
CA PRO A 253 14.51 4.44 -11.33
C PRO A 253 15.62 4.44 -12.38
N ASP A 254 16.11 3.24 -12.71
CA ASP A 254 17.05 3.00 -13.80
C ASP A 254 16.32 2.66 -15.10
N HIS A 255 15.07 2.19 -14.97
CA HIS A 255 14.21 1.81 -16.08
C HIS A 255 12.81 2.41 -15.90
N LEU A 256 12.22 2.80 -17.02
CA LEU A 256 10.84 3.28 -17.10
C LEU A 256 10.09 2.49 -18.16
N GLU A 257 8.91 2.00 -17.81
CA GLU A 257 7.94 1.45 -18.76
C GLU A 257 6.62 2.21 -18.62
N VAL A 258 6.28 2.94 -19.68
CA VAL A 258 4.98 3.64 -19.75
C VAL A 258 3.95 2.67 -20.31
N LEU A 259 2.91 2.40 -19.52
CA LEU A 259 1.85 1.47 -19.85
C LEU A 259 0.68 2.20 -20.53
N SER A 260 0.10 1.54 -21.53
CA SER A 260 -1.13 2.01 -22.22
C SER A 260 -2.41 1.51 -21.53
N GLU A 261 -2.27 0.52 -20.65
CA GLU A 261 -3.36 -0.12 -19.93
C GLU A 261 -3.17 0.10 -18.42
N PRO A 262 -4.26 0.07 -17.62
CA PRO A 262 -4.13 0.13 -16.17
C PRO A 262 -3.25 -0.99 -15.61
N LEU A 263 -2.67 -0.76 -14.43
CA LEU A 263 -1.86 -1.78 -13.75
C LEU A 263 -2.67 -3.06 -13.51
N PRO A 264 -2.07 -4.25 -13.75
CA PRO A 264 -2.74 -5.52 -13.51
C PRO A 264 -3.06 -5.72 -12.03
N ARG A 265 -4.30 -6.07 -11.73
CA ARG A 265 -4.78 -6.22 -10.35
C ARG A 265 -5.45 -7.57 -10.14
N ASN A 266 -5.36 -8.09 -8.92
CA ASN A 266 -6.13 -9.27 -8.52
C ASN A 266 -7.58 -8.88 -8.13
N ALA A 267 -8.40 -9.87 -7.80
CA ALA A 267 -9.81 -9.67 -7.42
C ALA A 267 -10.00 -8.75 -6.19
N SER A 268 -8.97 -8.57 -5.35
CA SER A 268 -9.00 -7.65 -4.21
C SER A 268 -8.48 -6.25 -4.54
N GLY A 269 -8.18 -5.96 -5.82
CA GLY A 269 -7.69 -4.65 -6.27
C GLY A 269 -6.20 -4.40 -6.09
N LYS A 270 -5.42 -5.38 -5.60
CA LYS A 270 -3.96 -5.23 -5.40
C LYS A 270 -3.21 -5.46 -6.71
N VAL A 271 -2.20 -4.63 -6.97
CA VAL A 271 -1.31 -4.77 -8.13
C VAL A 271 -0.58 -6.12 -8.10
N VAL A 272 -0.56 -6.81 -9.24
CA VAL A 272 0.10 -8.11 -9.41
C VAL A 272 1.41 -7.91 -10.17
N LYS A 273 2.50 -7.61 -9.45
CA LYS A 273 3.82 -7.33 -10.04
C LYS A 273 4.37 -8.49 -10.89
N ALA A 274 4.01 -9.73 -10.56
CA ALA A 274 4.39 -10.90 -11.37
C ALA A 274 3.88 -10.83 -12.82
N VAL A 275 2.74 -10.18 -13.06
CA VAL A 275 2.23 -9.93 -14.42
C VAL A 275 3.07 -8.88 -15.13
N LEU A 276 3.48 -7.82 -14.41
CA LEU A 276 4.36 -6.78 -14.96
C LEU A 276 5.74 -7.33 -15.34
N ARG A 277 6.24 -8.32 -14.60
CA ARG A 277 7.49 -9.03 -14.93
C ARG A 277 7.36 -10.07 -16.05
N GLY A 278 6.13 -10.35 -16.51
CA GLY A 278 5.87 -11.41 -17.50
C GLY A 278 5.98 -12.84 -16.94
N GLU A 279 6.01 -13.00 -15.62
CA GLU A 279 6.11 -14.29 -14.92
C GLU A 279 4.75 -14.98 -14.76
N ALA A 280 3.67 -14.21 -14.88
CA ALA A 280 2.31 -14.70 -14.79
C ALA A 280 1.43 -14.05 -15.85
N THR A 281 0.43 -14.79 -16.33
CA THR A 281 -0.65 -14.21 -17.11
C THR A 281 -1.75 -13.72 -16.17
N GLN A 282 -2.38 -12.59 -16.50
CA GLN A 282 -3.52 -12.11 -15.76
C GLN A 282 -4.67 -13.12 -15.90
N THR A 283 -4.90 -13.92 -14.86
CA THR A 283 -5.94 -14.97 -14.86
C THR A 283 -7.34 -14.44 -14.55
N PHE A 284 -7.46 -13.18 -14.15
CA PHE A 284 -8.76 -12.52 -13.96
C PHE A 284 -9.02 -11.60 -15.15
N VAL A 285 -9.49 -12.22 -16.25
CA VAL A 285 -10.28 -11.51 -17.25
C VAL A 285 -11.72 -11.56 -16.73
N GLU A 286 -12.34 -10.41 -16.70
CA GLU A 286 -13.72 -10.21 -16.28
C GLU A 286 -14.73 -10.77 -17.22
#